data_7fdfd6b7977b9382298f5a0a811c8f18
#
_entry.id   7fdfd6b7977b9382298f5a0a811c8f18
#
_cell.length_a   1.000
_cell.length_b   1.000
_cell.length_c   1.000
_cell.angle_alpha   90.00
_cell.angle_beta   90.00
_cell.angle_gamma   90.00
#
_symmetry.space_group_name_H-M   'P 1'
#
loop_
_entity.id
_entity.type
_entity.pdbx_description
1 polymer ?
#
loop_
_entity_poly.entity_id
_entity_poly.type
_entity_poly.pdbx_seq_one_letter_code
_entity_poly.pdbx_strand_id
1 'polypeptide(L)'
;MKRGGAGNPHGTGPAPRGALLRDVGESGLIELLRKTYGGAARPGELPIGDDAAVVRVPGGRAVLSTDLLIEGTHFSLDYFRPEEVGERALSANLSDLAAMGADPVCYLVALAAPPGTPVATVDAIFRGMATAARPSGIRLMGGDTCRGDRLTLCLTVVGAVGRGKPASRAGARPGDLLYVTGSPGWSRLGLALLRRGRPARPSGWRREAMRAHLRPEARWREGRAAARSGAVAAMIDVSDGILTDLSHLLERDGLGAVLAEESFPVSRSFRAASAALGVDPLDAFLGGGEDYELLMAVRPARRAGFLRTARAFPSGAALIGAVTGTPGIRVRRADGSWIEGAGLPAGFDHFPPRNPRPR
;
A
#
# COMPACT_ATOMS: atom_id res chain seq x y z
N MET A 1 -51.54 25.29 -2.44
CA MET A 1 -50.14 25.65 -2.77
C MET A 1 -49.21 24.96 -1.77
N LYS A 2 -48.70 23.80 -2.11
CA LYS A 2 -47.67 23.08 -1.30
C LYS A 2 -46.33 23.47 -1.81
N ARG A 3 -45.51 24.12 -0.97
CA ARG A 3 -44.09 24.42 -1.28
C ARG A 3 -43.30 23.12 -1.18
N GLY A 4 -42.74 22.69 -2.31
CA GLY A 4 -41.82 21.57 -2.39
C GLY A 4 -40.53 21.93 -1.69
N GLY A 5 -40.18 21.16 -0.66
CA GLY A 5 -38.85 21.21 -0.02
C GLY A 5 -37.83 20.64 -1.01
N ALA A 6 -36.82 21.42 -1.33
CA ALA A 6 -35.61 20.97 -2.02
C ALA A 6 -34.92 19.92 -1.17
N GLY A 7 -34.94 18.68 -1.58
CA GLY A 7 -34.19 17.59 -0.95
C GLY A 7 -32.69 17.90 -0.99
N ASN A 8 -32.07 17.83 0.18
CA ASN A 8 -30.63 17.92 0.38
C ASN A 8 -29.95 16.75 -0.38
N PRO A 9 -29.05 16.99 -1.37
CA PRO A 9 -28.47 15.93 -2.19
C PRO A 9 -27.38 15.11 -1.48
N HIS A 10 -27.13 15.37 -0.21
CA HIS A 10 -26.13 14.65 0.57
C HIS A 10 -26.80 13.73 1.58
N GLY A 11 -27.00 12.48 1.19
CA GLY A 11 -27.48 11.42 2.07
C GLY A 11 -26.47 11.10 3.18
N THR A 12 -26.44 11.93 4.21
CA THR A 12 -25.60 11.75 5.39
C THR A 12 -26.36 10.95 6.42
N GLY A 13 -26.12 9.65 6.49
CA GLY A 13 -26.41 8.92 7.72
C GLY A 13 -25.41 9.41 8.79
N PRO A 14 -25.87 9.85 9.98
CA PRO A 14 -24.95 10.25 11.03
C PRO A 14 -24.08 9.07 11.46
N ALA A 15 -22.80 9.33 11.80
CA ALA A 15 -21.93 8.35 12.44
C ALA A 15 -22.65 7.69 13.62
N PRO A 16 -22.50 6.38 13.84
CA PRO A 16 -23.15 5.71 14.97
C PRO A 16 -22.78 6.44 16.26
N ARG A 17 -23.79 6.92 17.01
CA ARG A 17 -23.54 7.67 18.25
C ARG A 17 -22.75 6.79 19.22
N GLY A 18 -21.59 7.26 19.68
CA GLY A 18 -20.75 6.58 20.66
C GLY A 18 -19.82 5.49 20.08
N ALA A 19 -19.79 5.27 18.76
CA ALA A 19 -18.83 4.36 18.15
C ALA A 19 -17.40 4.91 18.31
N LEU A 20 -16.47 4.04 18.69
CA LEU A 20 -15.04 4.34 18.76
C LEU A 20 -14.37 3.87 17.45
N LEU A 21 -13.21 4.41 17.12
CA LEU A 21 -12.47 3.99 15.92
C LEU A 21 -12.24 2.47 15.87
N ARG A 22 -11.95 1.87 17.04
CA ARG A 22 -11.82 0.41 17.18
C ARG A 22 -13.12 -0.39 16.90
N ASP A 23 -14.29 0.24 16.93
CA ASP A 23 -15.56 -0.43 16.70
C ASP A 23 -15.92 -0.49 15.20
N VAL A 24 -15.38 0.41 14.42
CA VAL A 24 -15.60 0.50 12.97
C VAL A 24 -14.41 0.03 12.14
N GLY A 25 -13.19 0.00 12.73
CA GLY A 25 -11.94 -0.29 12.04
C GLY A 25 -11.54 0.80 11.03
N GLU A 26 -10.39 0.64 10.41
CA GLU A 26 -9.85 1.58 9.43
C GLU A 26 -10.72 1.63 8.17
N SER A 27 -10.99 0.49 7.55
CA SER A 27 -11.82 0.40 6.34
C SER A 27 -13.24 0.94 6.57
N GLY A 28 -13.84 0.68 7.74
CA GLY A 28 -15.15 1.21 8.09
C GLY A 28 -15.15 2.72 8.27
N LEU A 29 -14.08 3.29 8.83
CA LEU A 29 -13.91 4.75 8.91
C LEU A 29 -13.76 5.38 7.53
N ILE A 30 -12.92 4.82 6.66
CA ILE A 30 -12.72 5.32 5.28
C ILE A 30 -14.03 5.29 4.50
N GLU A 31 -14.80 4.20 4.60
CA GLU A 31 -16.09 4.09 3.92
C GLU A 31 -17.12 5.09 4.47
N LEU A 32 -17.14 5.34 5.77
CA LEU A 32 -17.96 6.38 6.40
C LEU A 32 -17.62 7.76 5.85
N LEU A 33 -16.33 8.10 5.80
CA LEU A 33 -15.83 9.38 5.27
C LEU A 33 -16.15 9.52 3.78
N ARG A 34 -15.96 8.47 3.02
CA ARG A 34 -16.29 8.42 1.58
C ARG A 34 -17.78 8.72 1.35
N LYS A 35 -18.67 8.09 2.11
CA LYS A 35 -20.12 8.30 2.01
C LYS A 35 -20.55 9.71 2.46
N THR A 36 -19.88 10.24 3.49
CA THR A 36 -20.28 11.49 4.12
C THR A 36 -19.71 12.71 3.41
N TYR A 37 -18.46 12.63 2.97
CA TYR A 37 -17.71 13.79 2.47
C TYR A 37 -17.12 13.60 1.07
N GLY A 38 -17.20 12.40 0.48
CA GLY A 38 -16.52 12.06 -0.77
C GLY A 38 -16.98 12.83 -2.02
N GLY A 39 -18.12 13.52 -1.95
CA GLY A 39 -18.65 14.30 -3.08
C GLY A 39 -18.92 13.47 -4.34
N ALA A 40 -19.54 14.10 -5.36
CA ALA A 40 -19.73 13.51 -6.68
C ALA A 40 -18.45 13.72 -7.53
N ALA A 41 -17.89 12.63 -8.05
CA ALA A 41 -16.75 12.72 -8.97
C ALA A 41 -17.16 13.40 -10.29
N ARG A 42 -16.35 14.33 -10.79
CA ARG A 42 -16.48 14.85 -12.14
C ARG A 42 -15.90 13.85 -13.15
N PRO A 43 -16.28 13.92 -14.43
CA PRO A 43 -15.73 13.02 -15.45
C PRO A 43 -14.20 13.06 -15.49
N GLY A 44 -13.57 11.89 -15.25
CA GLY A 44 -12.11 11.74 -15.23
C GLY A 44 -11.44 12.09 -13.92
N GLU A 45 -12.20 12.28 -12.83
CA GLU A 45 -11.71 12.37 -11.46
C GLU A 45 -11.93 11.05 -10.70
N LEU A 46 -11.07 10.77 -9.74
CA LEU A 46 -11.22 9.69 -8.74
C LEU A 46 -11.25 10.33 -7.36
N PRO A 47 -12.39 10.24 -6.63
CA PRO A 47 -12.47 10.69 -5.24
C PRO A 47 -11.89 9.61 -4.28
N ILE A 48 -12.20 9.75 -2.98
CA ILE A 48 -11.85 8.78 -1.94
C ILE A 48 -12.25 7.36 -2.35
N GLY A 49 -11.32 6.40 -2.21
CA GLY A 49 -11.58 4.97 -2.45
C GLY A 49 -10.58 4.29 -3.38
N ASP A 50 -9.48 4.95 -3.70
CA ASP A 50 -8.33 4.39 -4.44
C ASP A 50 -7.04 4.79 -3.72
N ASP A 51 -5.86 4.33 -4.16
CA ASP A 51 -4.56 4.64 -3.56
C ASP A 51 -4.28 6.15 -3.55
N ALA A 52 -4.81 6.90 -4.53
CA ALA A 52 -4.71 8.35 -4.59
C ALA A 52 -5.89 8.99 -5.30
N ALA A 53 -6.19 10.24 -4.96
CA ALA A 53 -7.16 11.04 -5.67
C ALA A 53 -6.63 11.47 -7.04
N VAL A 54 -7.53 11.55 -8.05
CA VAL A 54 -7.23 12.13 -9.36
C VAL A 54 -8.08 13.37 -9.54
N VAL A 55 -7.43 14.52 -9.74
CA VAL A 55 -8.10 15.78 -10.02
C VAL A 55 -7.67 16.32 -11.38
N ARG A 56 -8.56 17.02 -12.07
CA ARG A 56 -8.23 17.70 -13.33
C ARG A 56 -7.55 19.03 -13.03
N VAL A 57 -6.34 19.21 -13.57
CA VAL A 57 -5.61 20.48 -13.54
C VAL A 57 -5.38 20.96 -14.98
N PRO A 58 -5.16 22.27 -15.22
CA PRO A 58 -4.82 22.76 -16.54
C PRO A 58 -3.62 22.00 -17.12
N GLY A 59 -3.76 21.43 -18.30
CA GLY A 59 -2.70 20.66 -18.97
C GLY A 59 -2.60 19.17 -18.65
N GLY A 60 -3.45 18.61 -17.77
CA GLY A 60 -3.40 17.18 -17.43
C GLY A 60 -4.20 16.82 -16.20
N ARG A 61 -3.81 15.72 -15.56
CA ARG A 61 -4.36 15.22 -14.27
C ARG A 61 -3.27 15.15 -13.24
N ALA A 62 -3.51 15.72 -12.06
CA ALA A 62 -2.71 15.46 -10.89
C ALA A 62 -3.24 14.22 -10.17
N VAL A 63 -2.30 13.46 -9.60
CA VAL A 63 -2.54 12.35 -8.67
C VAL A 63 -1.97 12.79 -7.33
N LEU A 64 -2.76 12.74 -6.27
CA LEU A 64 -2.35 13.19 -4.95
C LEU A 64 -2.60 12.06 -3.95
N SER A 65 -1.64 11.88 -3.05
CA SER A 65 -1.79 11.01 -1.88
C SER A 65 -1.15 11.66 -0.67
N THR A 66 -1.53 11.19 0.53
CA THR A 66 -0.94 11.64 1.78
C THR A 66 -0.93 10.50 2.79
N ASP A 67 0.21 10.29 3.44
CA ASP A 67 0.40 9.32 4.51
C ASP A 67 0.94 9.97 5.77
N LEU A 68 0.57 9.38 6.90
CA LEU A 68 0.98 9.79 8.23
C LEU A 68 1.85 8.69 8.87
N LEU A 69 3.07 9.03 9.26
CA LEU A 69 3.97 8.16 10.00
C LEU A 69 4.17 8.69 11.42
N ILE A 70 3.88 7.87 12.42
CA ILE A 70 3.94 8.22 13.84
C ILE A 70 4.95 7.31 14.53
N GLU A 71 5.88 7.89 15.29
CA GLU A 71 6.80 7.13 16.14
C GLU A 71 6.05 6.26 17.15
N GLY A 72 6.49 5.02 17.31
CA GLY A 72 5.84 4.01 18.14
C GLY A 72 4.67 3.29 17.48
N THR A 73 4.22 3.74 16.29
CA THR A 73 3.20 3.07 15.47
C THR A 73 3.80 2.54 14.18
N HIS A 74 4.36 3.40 13.34
CA HIS A 74 4.88 3.06 12.01
C HIS A 74 6.39 2.88 11.97
N PHE A 75 7.10 3.43 12.93
CA PHE A 75 8.55 3.29 13.12
C PHE A 75 8.92 3.44 14.59
N SER A 76 10.13 2.98 14.96
CA SER A 76 10.74 3.25 16.27
C SER A 76 12.20 3.60 16.08
N LEU A 77 12.64 4.71 16.70
CA LEU A 77 14.04 5.09 16.73
C LEU A 77 14.93 4.11 17.52
N ASP A 78 14.35 3.13 18.23
CA ASP A 78 15.10 2.03 18.86
C ASP A 78 15.82 1.17 17.82
N TYR A 79 15.25 1.02 16.61
CA TYR A 79 15.84 0.20 15.56
C TYR A 79 15.91 0.88 14.19
N PHE A 80 15.20 2.00 13.95
CA PHE A 80 15.40 2.85 12.78
C PHE A 80 16.51 3.87 13.03
N ARG A 81 17.34 4.12 12.05
CA ARG A 81 18.12 5.35 11.97
C ARG A 81 17.24 6.46 11.41
N PRO A 82 17.44 7.73 11.81
CA PRO A 82 16.61 8.82 11.29
C PRO A 82 16.58 8.91 9.76
N GLU A 83 17.69 8.63 9.07
CA GLU A 83 17.73 8.58 7.61
C GLU A 83 16.78 7.50 7.05
N GLU A 84 16.71 6.33 7.70
CA GLU A 84 15.84 5.22 7.27
C GLU A 84 14.37 5.57 7.44
N VAL A 85 14.02 6.36 8.47
CA VAL A 85 12.66 6.90 8.63
C VAL A 85 12.30 7.78 7.43
N GLY A 86 13.19 8.67 7.02
CA GLY A 86 12.98 9.56 5.87
C GLY A 86 12.88 8.81 4.55
N GLU A 87 13.78 7.84 4.30
CA GLU A 87 13.73 7.00 3.10
C GLU A 87 12.41 6.24 3.03
N ARG A 88 11.99 5.61 4.12
CA ARG A 88 10.73 4.87 4.21
C ARG A 88 9.52 5.78 4.02
N ALA A 89 9.46 6.92 4.69
CA ALA A 89 8.34 7.83 4.61
C ALA A 89 8.05 8.29 3.18
N LEU A 90 9.10 8.66 2.43
CA LEU A 90 8.91 9.04 1.03
C LEU A 90 8.61 7.84 0.13
N SER A 91 9.22 6.68 0.39
CA SER A 91 8.95 5.46 -0.40
C SER A 91 7.51 4.97 -0.25
N ALA A 92 6.94 5.00 0.96
CA ALA A 92 5.54 4.67 1.19
C ALA A 92 4.61 5.52 0.32
N ASN A 93 4.76 6.83 0.40
CA ASN A 93 3.96 7.77 -0.41
C ASN A 93 4.18 7.63 -1.92
N LEU A 94 5.41 7.34 -2.37
CA LEU A 94 5.70 7.07 -3.78
C LEU A 94 5.04 5.77 -4.27
N SER A 95 4.73 4.84 -3.37
CA SER A 95 4.03 3.60 -3.68
C SER A 95 2.61 3.85 -4.18
N ASP A 96 1.89 4.81 -3.59
CA ASP A 96 0.58 5.22 -4.08
C ASP A 96 0.63 5.78 -5.50
N LEU A 97 1.63 6.63 -5.77
CA LEU A 97 1.83 7.14 -7.12
C LEU A 97 2.17 6.01 -8.11
N ALA A 98 2.92 5.01 -7.65
CA ALA A 98 3.23 3.81 -8.43
C ALA A 98 1.97 3.01 -8.75
N ALA A 99 1.09 2.77 -7.76
CA ALA A 99 -0.19 2.08 -7.93
C ALA A 99 -1.11 2.79 -8.93
N MET A 100 -1.01 4.11 -9.02
CA MET A 100 -1.76 4.92 -9.99
C MET A 100 -1.06 5.08 -11.35
N GLY A 101 0.16 4.56 -11.51
CA GLY A 101 0.97 4.70 -12.72
C GLY A 101 1.39 6.13 -13.02
N ALA A 102 1.47 6.98 -11.97
CA ALA A 102 1.80 8.39 -12.07
C ALA A 102 3.32 8.63 -12.06
N ASP A 103 3.75 9.67 -12.78
CA ASP A 103 5.10 10.21 -12.71
C ASP A 103 5.23 11.11 -11.47
N PRO A 104 6.14 10.86 -10.51
CA PRO A 104 6.33 11.72 -9.34
C PRO A 104 6.75 13.16 -9.74
N VAL A 105 6.17 14.18 -9.10
CA VAL A 105 6.41 15.60 -9.40
C VAL A 105 7.00 16.33 -8.20
N CYS A 106 6.29 16.36 -7.10
CA CYS A 106 6.74 17.02 -5.88
C CYS A 106 6.09 16.41 -4.63
N TYR A 107 6.61 16.78 -3.47
CA TYR A 107 6.04 16.42 -2.17
C TYR A 107 6.12 17.57 -1.17
N LEU A 108 5.24 17.52 -0.20
CA LEU A 108 5.18 18.39 0.97
C LEU A 108 5.39 17.53 2.22
N VAL A 109 5.92 18.12 3.29
CA VAL A 109 6.13 17.44 4.57
C VAL A 109 5.57 18.29 5.69
N ALA A 110 4.54 17.81 6.40
CA ALA A 110 4.17 18.34 7.69
C ALA A 110 4.87 17.52 8.79
N LEU A 111 5.64 18.20 9.65
CA LEU A 111 6.41 17.62 10.73
C LEU A 111 5.87 18.10 12.07
N ALA A 112 5.45 17.19 12.93
CA ALA A 112 5.25 17.47 14.33
C ALA A 112 6.31 16.74 15.17
N ALA A 113 6.92 17.43 16.14
CA ALA A 113 7.99 16.83 16.96
C ALA A 113 7.98 17.38 18.39
N PRO A 114 8.41 16.57 19.39
CA PRO A 114 8.70 17.06 20.72
C PRO A 114 9.76 18.16 20.70
N PRO A 115 9.66 19.21 21.53
CA PRO A 115 10.62 20.30 21.55
C PRO A 115 12.06 19.86 21.86
N GLY A 116 12.24 18.71 22.53
CA GLY A 116 13.53 18.12 22.84
C GLY A 116 14.16 17.31 21.69
N THR A 117 13.50 17.20 20.54
CA THR A 117 14.05 16.45 19.39
C THR A 117 15.28 17.15 18.83
N PRO A 118 16.44 16.48 18.74
CA PRO A 118 17.66 17.10 18.19
C PRO A 118 17.44 17.54 16.72
N VAL A 119 17.91 18.73 16.36
CA VAL A 119 17.87 19.23 14.97
C VAL A 119 18.58 18.25 14.02
N ALA A 120 19.67 17.63 14.48
CA ALA A 120 20.39 16.62 13.70
C ALA A 120 19.53 15.40 13.35
N THR A 121 18.57 15.02 14.19
CA THR A 121 17.60 13.95 13.91
C THR A 121 16.70 14.34 12.74
N VAL A 122 16.15 15.54 12.79
CA VAL A 122 15.28 16.08 11.73
C VAL A 122 16.05 16.20 10.41
N ASP A 123 17.25 16.77 10.45
CA ASP A 123 18.12 16.88 9.27
C ASP A 123 18.44 15.50 8.66
N ALA A 124 18.71 14.49 9.50
CA ALA A 124 18.96 13.13 9.04
C ALA A 124 17.71 12.52 8.36
N ILE A 125 16.51 12.76 8.87
CA ILE A 125 15.24 12.34 8.24
C ILE A 125 15.12 12.98 6.85
N PHE A 126 15.34 14.28 6.72
CA PHE A 126 15.27 14.97 5.43
C PHE A 126 16.36 14.50 4.45
N ARG A 127 17.56 14.16 4.92
CA ARG A 127 18.59 13.49 4.09
C ARG A 127 18.12 12.14 3.56
N GLY A 128 17.42 11.36 4.40
CA GLY A 128 16.79 10.11 3.98
C GLY A 128 15.78 10.32 2.88
N MET A 129 14.86 11.27 3.05
CA MET A 129 13.90 11.64 2.01
C MET A 129 14.60 12.07 0.71
N ALA A 130 15.64 12.91 0.81
CA ALA A 130 16.42 13.34 -0.36
C ALA A 130 17.09 12.15 -1.08
N THR A 131 17.50 11.11 -0.33
CA THR A 131 18.05 9.88 -0.91
C THR A 131 16.99 9.10 -1.67
N ALA A 132 15.80 8.90 -1.10
CA ALA A 132 14.67 8.24 -1.77
C ALA A 132 14.13 9.04 -2.97
N ALA A 133 14.24 10.38 -2.92
CA ALA A 133 13.79 11.26 -3.99
C ALA A 133 14.64 11.19 -5.28
N ARG A 134 15.94 10.92 -5.16
CA ARG A 134 16.91 10.97 -6.28
C ARG A 134 16.50 10.14 -7.50
N PRO A 135 16.08 8.86 -7.36
CA PRO A 135 15.78 8.03 -8.53
C PRO A 135 14.60 8.51 -9.36
N SER A 136 13.63 9.19 -8.73
CA SER A 136 12.42 9.71 -9.39
C SER A 136 12.54 11.18 -9.77
N GLY A 137 13.47 11.90 -9.15
CA GLY A 137 13.59 13.35 -9.30
C GLY A 137 12.45 14.14 -8.64
N ILE A 138 11.65 13.51 -7.77
CA ILE A 138 10.59 14.19 -7.02
C ILE A 138 11.20 15.27 -6.12
N ARG A 139 10.58 16.43 -6.02
CA ARG A 139 11.13 17.59 -5.34
C ARG A 139 10.34 17.93 -4.07
N LEU A 140 11.03 18.21 -2.98
CA LEU A 140 10.44 18.86 -1.81
C LEU A 140 10.05 20.31 -2.19
N MET A 141 8.78 20.67 -1.98
CA MET A 141 8.25 21.99 -2.35
C MET A 141 7.78 22.81 -1.15
N GLY A 142 7.79 22.25 0.05
CA GLY A 142 7.37 22.95 1.26
C GLY A 142 6.81 22.00 2.30
N GLY A 143 6.02 22.53 3.22
CA GLY A 143 5.42 21.77 4.30
C GLY A 143 5.07 22.68 5.46
N ASP A 144 4.91 22.09 6.63
CA ASP A 144 4.64 22.76 7.90
C ASP A 144 5.46 22.12 9.01
N THR A 145 5.69 22.85 10.09
CA THR A 145 6.39 22.33 11.27
C THR A 145 5.75 22.83 12.53
N CYS A 146 5.35 21.92 13.40
CA CYS A 146 4.73 22.28 14.67
C CYS A 146 5.24 21.41 15.83
N ARG A 147 4.88 21.83 17.04
CA ARG A 147 5.10 21.05 18.25
C ARG A 147 4.13 19.87 18.29
N GLY A 148 4.62 18.67 18.65
CA GLY A 148 3.82 17.49 18.92
C GLY A 148 4.41 16.67 20.07
N ASP A 149 3.65 15.71 20.58
CA ASP A 149 4.09 14.83 21.68
C ASP A 149 4.92 13.64 21.18
N ARG A 150 4.81 13.33 19.89
CA ARG A 150 5.58 12.28 19.21
C ARG A 150 6.12 12.80 17.89
N LEU A 151 7.24 12.26 17.46
CA LEU A 151 7.76 12.52 16.12
C LEU A 151 6.76 11.97 15.11
N THR A 152 6.18 12.86 14.31
CA THR A 152 5.14 12.55 13.33
C THR A 152 5.47 13.23 12.03
N LEU A 153 5.38 12.48 10.94
CA LEU A 153 5.61 12.94 9.58
C LEU A 153 4.34 12.71 8.78
N CYS A 154 3.80 13.76 8.18
CA CYS A 154 2.74 13.65 7.20
C CYS A 154 3.30 14.14 5.86
N LEU A 155 3.37 13.24 4.88
CA LEU A 155 3.83 13.57 3.55
C LEU A 155 2.64 13.63 2.60
N THR A 156 2.60 14.68 1.79
CA THR A 156 1.67 14.77 0.67
C THR A 156 2.48 14.71 -0.62
N VAL A 157 2.20 13.73 -1.47
CA VAL A 157 2.87 13.58 -2.76
C VAL A 157 1.96 13.99 -3.90
N VAL A 158 2.56 14.59 -4.93
CA VAL A 158 1.88 14.97 -6.16
C VAL A 158 2.58 14.27 -7.32
N GLY A 159 1.81 13.51 -8.08
CA GLY A 159 2.23 12.89 -9.33
C GLY A 159 1.42 13.44 -10.51
N ALA A 160 1.84 13.08 -11.71
CA ALA A 160 1.17 13.47 -12.96
C ALA A 160 0.91 12.25 -13.83
N VAL A 161 -0.30 12.17 -14.37
CA VAL A 161 -0.65 11.26 -15.45
C VAL A 161 -0.94 12.09 -16.68
N GLY A 162 -0.15 11.88 -17.75
CA GLY A 162 -0.31 12.61 -19.01
C GLY A 162 -1.64 12.28 -19.71
N ARG A 163 -1.63 12.12 -21.04
CA ARG A 163 -2.86 11.85 -21.83
C ARG A 163 -3.50 10.48 -21.56
N GLY A 164 -2.83 9.57 -20.83
CA GLY A 164 -3.34 8.25 -20.44
C GLY A 164 -4.41 8.32 -19.34
N LYS A 165 -5.00 7.16 -19.03
CA LYS A 165 -5.81 6.98 -17.82
C LYS A 165 -4.88 6.59 -16.68
N PRO A 166 -5.08 7.10 -15.44
CA PRO A 166 -4.44 6.53 -14.27
C PRO A 166 -4.86 5.06 -14.11
N ALA A 167 -3.99 4.23 -13.60
CA ALA A 167 -4.41 2.94 -13.08
C ALA A 167 -5.31 3.16 -11.85
N SER A 168 -6.10 2.18 -11.50
CA SER A 168 -6.96 2.23 -10.32
C SER A 168 -7.22 0.83 -9.79
N ARG A 169 -7.76 0.73 -8.59
CA ARG A 169 -8.21 -0.53 -7.98
C ARG A 169 -9.41 -1.14 -8.72
N ALA A 170 -10.19 -0.34 -9.44
CA ALA A 170 -11.39 -0.78 -10.15
C ALA A 170 -11.08 -1.28 -11.58
N GLY A 171 -11.86 -2.26 -12.02
CA GLY A 171 -11.85 -2.72 -13.41
C GLY A 171 -11.38 -4.16 -13.60
N ALA A 172 -11.03 -4.88 -12.54
CA ALA A 172 -10.79 -6.31 -12.60
C ALA A 172 -12.03 -7.07 -13.08
N ARG A 173 -11.85 -8.25 -13.66
CA ARG A 173 -12.93 -9.13 -14.12
C ARG A 173 -12.57 -10.59 -13.84
N PRO A 174 -13.57 -11.46 -13.72
CA PRO A 174 -13.32 -12.89 -13.65
C PRO A 174 -12.41 -13.36 -14.80
N GLY A 175 -11.40 -14.16 -14.46
CA GLY A 175 -10.39 -14.66 -15.40
C GLY A 175 -9.15 -13.76 -15.56
N ASP A 176 -9.13 -12.55 -15.02
CA ASP A 176 -7.90 -11.74 -14.99
C ASP A 176 -6.82 -12.41 -14.15
N LEU A 177 -5.59 -12.34 -14.63
CA LEU A 177 -4.42 -12.95 -13.99
C LEU A 177 -3.83 -12.01 -12.96
N LEU A 178 -3.58 -12.51 -11.75
CA LEU A 178 -3.02 -11.75 -10.66
C LEU A 178 -1.49 -11.85 -10.65
N TYR A 179 -0.83 -10.72 -10.84
CA TYR A 179 0.63 -10.58 -10.78
C TYR A 179 1.04 -9.71 -9.61
N VAL A 180 2.15 -10.06 -8.97
CA VAL A 180 2.79 -9.22 -7.95
C VAL A 180 4.24 -8.94 -8.34
N THR A 181 4.72 -7.73 -8.10
CA THR A 181 6.14 -7.39 -8.23
C THR A 181 6.95 -7.90 -7.05
N GLY A 182 8.24 -8.11 -7.21
CA GLY A 182 9.15 -8.48 -6.13
C GLY A 182 8.80 -9.77 -5.40
N SER A 183 9.01 -9.75 -4.10
CA SER A 183 8.70 -10.85 -3.18
C SER A 183 8.17 -10.28 -1.86
N PRO A 184 6.86 -10.01 -1.76
CA PRO A 184 6.23 -9.51 -0.53
C PRO A 184 6.50 -10.41 0.69
N GLY A 185 6.44 -9.81 1.87
CA GLY A 185 6.68 -10.46 3.15
C GLY A 185 8.09 -10.29 3.71
N TRP A 186 9.03 -9.81 2.92
CA TRP A 186 10.38 -9.50 3.43
C TRP A 186 10.37 -8.39 4.48
N SER A 187 9.48 -7.40 4.37
CA SER A 187 9.32 -6.34 5.38
C SER A 187 8.88 -6.92 6.73
N ARG A 188 7.91 -7.84 6.75
CA ARG A 188 7.49 -8.55 7.96
C ARG A 188 8.63 -9.32 8.63
N LEU A 189 9.45 -10.04 7.84
CA LEU A 189 10.63 -10.74 8.34
C LEU A 189 11.67 -9.76 8.88
N GLY A 190 11.82 -8.61 8.24
CA GLY A 190 12.67 -7.50 8.70
C GLY A 190 12.24 -6.95 10.05
N LEU A 191 10.96 -6.67 10.22
CA LEU A 191 10.38 -6.24 11.49
C LEU A 191 10.58 -7.29 12.59
N ALA A 192 10.32 -8.57 12.30
CA ALA A 192 10.51 -9.66 13.25
C ALA A 192 11.98 -9.79 13.69
N LEU A 193 12.92 -9.59 12.79
CA LEU A 193 14.35 -9.55 13.08
C LEU A 193 14.72 -8.36 13.97
N LEU A 194 14.28 -7.16 13.60
CA LEU A 194 14.61 -5.90 14.27
C LEU A 194 14.06 -5.83 15.70
N ARG A 195 12.87 -6.40 15.94
CA ARG A 195 12.30 -6.53 17.30
C ARG A 195 13.13 -7.44 18.23
N ARG A 196 13.93 -8.35 17.68
CA ARG A 196 14.88 -9.18 18.45
C ARG A 196 16.23 -8.51 18.68
N GLY A 197 16.44 -7.36 18.08
CA GLY A 197 17.66 -6.58 18.12
C GLY A 197 18.26 -6.37 16.72
N ARG A 198 18.74 -5.17 16.49
CA ARG A 198 19.34 -4.79 15.19
C ARG A 198 20.73 -5.41 15.03
N PRO A 199 20.97 -6.29 14.06
CA PRO A 199 22.31 -6.80 13.78
C PRO A 199 23.29 -5.71 13.38
N ALA A 200 24.49 -5.68 13.97
CA ALA A 200 25.50 -4.67 13.65
C ALA A 200 26.06 -4.84 12.22
N ARG A 201 26.22 -6.09 11.76
CA ARG A 201 26.75 -6.44 10.44
C ARG A 201 25.88 -7.49 9.77
N PRO A 202 24.70 -7.10 9.24
CA PRO A 202 23.79 -8.08 8.61
C PRO A 202 24.38 -8.60 7.31
N SER A 203 24.21 -9.90 7.05
CA SER A 203 24.60 -10.57 5.80
C SER A 203 23.50 -11.54 5.36
N GLY A 204 23.53 -11.97 4.10
CA GLY A 204 22.54 -12.90 3.55
C GLY A 204 21.12 -12.39 3.76
N TRP A 205 20.21 -13.30 4.16
CA TRP A 205 18.80 -12.98 4.36
C TRP A 205 18.53 -11.88 5.40
N ARG A 206 19.39 -11.73 6.41
CA ARG A 206 19.23 -10.66 7.42
C ARG A 206 19.36 -9.26 6.79
N ARG A 207 20.29 -9.10 5.85
CA ARG A 207 20.46 -7.84 5.12
C ARG A 207 19.24 -7.56 4.24
N GLU A 208 18.74 -8.57 3.55
CA GLU A 208 17.58 -8.47 2.68
C GLU A 208 16.32 -8.09 3.47
N ALA A 209 16.03 -8.80 4.56
CA ALA A 209 14.91 -8.53 5.44
C ALA A 209 14.97 -7.12 6.06
N MET A 210 16.14 -6.73 6.60
CA MET A 210 16.32 -5.38 7.14
C MET A 210 16.14 -4.30 6.07
N ARG A 211 16.69 -4.50 4.87
CA ARG A 211 16.54 -3.54 3.78
C ARG A 211 15.08 -3.38 3.40
N ALA A 212 14.34 -4.49 3.24
CA ALA A 212 12.94 -4.47 2.87
C ALA A 212 12.08 -3.68 3.87
N HIS A 213 12.35 -3.83 5.17
CA HIS A 213 11.59 -3.10 6.20
C HIS A 213 12.04 -1.66 6.37
N LEU A 214 13.35 -1.41 6.49
CA LEU A 214 13.90 -0.09 6.81
C LEU A 214 13.93 0.86 5.62
N ARG A 215 14.10 0.33 4.40
CA ARG A 215 14.34 1.10 3.17
C ARG A 215 13.61 0.47 1.99
N PRO A 216 12.28 0.38 2.04
CA PRO A 216 11.50 -0.15 0.93
C PRO A 216 11.68 0.71 -0.32
N GLU A 217 11.54 0.09 -1.48
CA GLU A 217 11.66 0.78 -2.77
C GLU A 217 10.28 0.82 -3.44
N ALA A 218 9.74 2.02 -3.61
CA ALA A 218 8.50 2.21 -4.37
C ALA A 218 8.67 1.80 -5.85
N ARG A 219 7.72 1.08 -6.40
CA ARG A 219 7.72 0.52 -7.76
C ARG A 219 7.18 1.50 -8.81
N TRP A 220 7.51 2.78 -8.70
CA TRP A 220 6.94 3.82 -9.55
C TRP A 220 7.26 3.65 -11.05
N ARG A 221 8.46 3.10 -11.40
CA ARG A 221 8.82 2.80 -12.79
C ARG A 221 7.99 1.64 -13.35
N GLU A 222 7.85 0.58 -12.56
CA GLU A 222 7.05 -0.59 -12.86
C GLU A 222 5.59 -0.22 -13.00
N GLY A 223 5.03 0.53 -12.04
CA GLY A 223 3.65 1.00 -12.05
C GLY A 223 3.33 1.84 -13.29
N ARG A 224 4.20 2.82 -13.59
CA ARG A 224 4.08 3.62 -14.81
C ARG A 224 4.11 2.78 -16.08
N ALA A 225 5.06 1.84 -16.18
CA ALA A 225 5.19 0.99 -17.35
C ALA A 225 3.99 0.03 -17.47
N ALA A 226 3.52 -0.53 -16.37
CA ALA A 226 2.35 -1.39 -16.29
C ALA A 226 1.09 -0.64 -16.77
N ALA A 227 0.83 0.55 -16.22
CA ALA A 227 -0.31 1.39 -16.62
C ALA A 227 -0.29 1.75 -18.12
N ARG A 228 0.89 2.09 -18.65
CA ARG A 228 1.07 2.42 -20.08
C ARG A 228 0.97 1.22 -21.02
N SER A 229 1.14 0.01 -20.53
CA SER A 229 1.06 -1.21 -21.34
C SER A 229 -0.33 -1.47 -21.91
N GLY A 230 -1.36 -0.92 -21.29
CA GLY A 230 -2.77 -1.17 -21.61
C GLY A 230 -3.21 -2.62 -21.29
N ALA A 231 -2.37 -3.39 -20.61
CA ALA A 231 -2.65 -4.78 -20.25
C ALA A 231 -3.21 -4.92 -18.83
N VAL A 232 -2.87 -3.98 -17.93
CA VAL A 232 -3.32 -3.96 -16.54
C VAL A 232 -4.73 -3.39 -16.46
N ALA A 233 -5.62 -4.15 -15.88
CA ALA A 233 -7.03 -3.81 -15.71
C ALA A 233 -7.29 -3.08 -14.38
N ALA A 234 -6.60 -3.53 -13.31
CA ALA A 234 -6.63 -2.91 -11.99
C ALA A 234 -5.25 -3.08 -11.33
N MET A 235 -4.89 -2.16 -10.47
CA MET A 235 -3.60 -2.13 -9.78
C MET A 235 -3.75 -1.47 -8.40
N ILE A 236 -3.02 -2.00 -7.43
CA ILE A 236 -2.91 -1.52 -6.06
C ILE A 236 -1.48 -1.78 -5.58
N ASP A 237 -0.97 -1.00 -4.65
CA ASP A 237 0.26 -1.36 -3.94
C ASP A 237 -0.01 -2.34 -2.78
N VAL A 238 1.05 -2.94 -2.24
CA VAL A 238 0.99 -3.88 -1.13
C VAL A 238 1.52 -3.19 0.11
N SER A 239 0.62 -2.56 0.86
CA SER A 239 0.89 -1.82 2.10
C SER A 239 0.45 -2.59 3.34
N ASP A 240 -0.72 -3.22 3.33
CA ASP A 240 -1.31 -3.94 4.48
C ASP A 240 -1.16 -5.46 4.36
N GLY A 241 -0.64 -5.94 3.25
CA GLY A 241 -0.44 -7.33 2.91
C GLY A 241 -1.33 -7.80 1.77
N ILE A 242 -0.85 -8.80 1.03
CA ILE A 242 -1.49 -9.25 -0.21
C ILE A 242 -2.99 -9.54 -0.05
N LEU A 243 -3.39 -10.18 1.05
CA LEU A 243 -4.81 -10.53 1.24
C LEU A 243 -5.68 -9.31 1.46
N THR A 244 -5.24 -8.36 2.27
CA THR A 244 -5.98 -7.12 2.54
C THR A 244 -6.08 -6.28 1.27
N ASP A 245 -4.95 -6.04 0.61
CA ASP A 245 -4.91 -5.19 -0.59
C ASP A 245 -5.62 -5.83 -1.78
N LEU A 246 -5.55 -7.17 -1.90
CA LEU A 246 -6.35 -7.91 -2.89
C LEU A 246 -7.85 -7.82 -2.59
N SER A 247 -8.27 -7.85 -1.32
CA SER A 247 -9.67 -7.63 -0.96
C SER A 247 -10.14 -6.25 -1.43
N HIS A 248 -9.35 -5.21 -1.17
CA HIS A 248 -9.66 -3.85 -1.62
C HIS A 248 -9.76 -3.71 -3.15
N LEU A 249 -8.96 -4.48 -3.88
CA LEU A 249 -9.01 -4.51 -5.34
C LEU A 249 -10.28 -5.20 -5.88
N LEU A 250 -10.87 -6.15 -5.12
CA LEU A 250 -11.93 -7.04 -5.58
C LEU A 250 -13.32 -6.73 -5.01
N GLU A 251 -13.40 -6.26 -3.76
CA GLU A 251 -14.65 -6.09 -3.00
C GLU A 251 -15.66 -5.16 -3.69
N ARG A 252 -15.16 -4.09 -4.28
CA ARG A 252 -16.01 -3.08 -4.92
C ARG A 252 -16.87 -3.65 -6.04
N ASP A 253 -16.33 -4.64 -6.76
CA ASP A 253 -16.98 -5.26 -7.93
C ASP A 253 -17.58 -6.64 -7.57
N GLY A 254 -17.63 -7.02 -6.27
CA GLY A 254 -18.16 -8.29 -5.79
C GLY A 254 -17.40 -9.51 -6.29
N LEU A 255 -16.09 -9.36 -6.53
CA LEU A 255 -15.21 -10.38 -7.06
C LEU A 255 -14.49 -11.15 -5.96
N GLY A 256 -13.86 -12.26 -6.34
CA GLY A 256 -12.96 -13.03 -5.49
C GLY A 256 -11.68 -13.40 -6.22
N ALA A 257 -10.85 -14.23 -5.59
CA ALA A 257 -9.62 -14.72 -6.19
C ALA A 257 -9.29 -16.14 -5.75
N VAL A 258 -8.55 -16.83 -6.61
CA VAL A 258 -7.84 -18.07 -6.29
C VAL A 258 -6.35 -17.79 -6.44
N LEU A 259 -5.61 -17.99 -5.35
CA LEU A 259 -4.16 -17.91 -5.32
C LEU A 259 -3.56 -19.33 -5.27
N ALA A 260 -2.34 -19.51 -5.78
CA ALA A 260 -1.66 -20.80 -5.86
C ALA A 260 -0.27 -20.70 -5.19
N GLU A 261 -0.11 -21.34 -4.02
CA GLU A 261 1.11 -21.26 -3.19
C GLU A 261 2.37 -21.63 -3.97
N GLU A 262 2.28 -22.62 -4.87
CA GLU A 262 3.40 -23.07 -5.69
C GLU A 262 3.95 -22.01 -6.66
N SER A 263 3.16 -20.97 -6.94
CA SER A 263 3.56 -19.86 -7.83
C SER A 263 4.05 -18.63 -7.07
N PHE A 264 4.04 -18.63 -5.74
CA PHE A 264 4.52 -17.51 -4.97
C PHE A 264 6.03 -17.34 -5.10
N PRO A 265 6.53 -16.09 -5.26
CA PRO A 265 7.95 -15.81 -5.41
C PRO A 265 8.72 -15.93 -4.08
N VAL A 266 8.55 -17.04 -3.39
CA VAL A 266 9.17 -17.34 -2.09
C VAL A 266 10.47 -18.11 -2.29
N SER A 267 11.61 -17.42 -2.16
CA SER A 267 12.94 -17.98 -2.35
C SER A 267 13.37 -18.93 -1.22
N ARG A 268 14.45 -19.71 -1.46
CA ARG A 268 15.10 -20.49 -0.38
C ARG A 268 15.59 -19.61 0.77
N SER A 269 16.11 -18.41 0.45
CA SER A 269 16.55 -17.41 1.43
C SER A 269 15.39 -16.93 2.30
N PHE A 270 14.22 -16.68 1.69
CA PHE A 270 12.99 -16.31 2.41
C PHE A 270 12.55 -17.41 3.37
N ARG A 271 12.48 -18.68 2.92
CA ARG A 271 12.12 -19.82 3.78
C ARG A 271 13.10 -20.00 4.94
N ALA A 272 14.40 -19.83 4.69
CA ALA A 272 15.43 -19.88 5.74
C ALA A 272 15.27 -18.75 6.76
N ALA A 273 14.95 -17.54 6.32
CA ALA A 273 14.65 -16.40 7.18
C ALA A 273 13.41 -16.67 8.04
N SER A 274 12.33 -17.15 7.43
CA SER A 274 11.07 -17.51 8.10
C SER A 274 11.30 -18.53 9.19
N ALA A 275 12.01 -19.64 8.88
CA ALA A 275 12.34 -20.68 9.84
C ALA A 275 13.18 -20.14 11.00
N ALA A 276 14.22 -19.33 10.73
CA ALA A 276 15.08 -18.73 11.75
C ALA A 276 14.33 -17.74 12.67
N LEU A 277 13.26 -17.12 12.16
CA LEU A 277 12.44 -16.17 12.88
C LEU A 277 11.16 -16.78 13.47
N GLY A 278 10.87 -18.05 13.21
CA GLY A 278 9.64 -18.71 13.68
C GLY A 278 8.37 -18.06 13.09
N VAL A 279 8.46 -17.58 11.86
CA VAL A 279 7.35 -16.99 11.11
C VAL A 279 6.97 -17.95 9.98
N ASP A 280 5.69 -18.27 9.84
CA ASP A 280 5.24 -19.10 8.71
C ASP A 280 5.50 -18.36 7.39
N PRO A 281 6.13 -19.01 6.38
CA PRO A 281 6.40 -18.36 5.09
C PRO A 281 5.14 -17.88 4.35
N LEU A 282 4.04 -18.63 4.49
CA LEU A 282 2.78 -18.29 3.87
C LEU A 282 2.16 -17.06 4.55
N ASP A 283 2.18 -17.05 5.90
CA ASP A 283 1.73 -15.89 6.68
C ASP A 283 2.56 -14.64 6.39
N ALA A 284 3.87 -14.80 6.24
CA ALA A 284 4.74 -13.68 5.90
C ALA A 284 4.41 -13.12 4.51
N PHE A 285 4.21 -13.98 3.51
CA PHE A 285 3.94 -13.58 2.14
C PHE A 285 2.54 -12.97 1.98
N LEU A 286 1.52 -13.59 2.55
CA LEU A 286 0.13 -13.19 2.35
C LEU A 286 -0.33 -12.07 3.28
N GLY A 287 0.08 -12.11 4.54
CA GLY A 287 -0.33 -11.16 5.59
C GLY A 287 0.77 -10.17 6.00
N GLY A 288 1.94 -10.22 5.35
CA GLY A 288 3.00 -9.23 5.56
C GLY A 288 2.65 -7.91 4.87
N GLY A 289 2.66 -6.81 5.62
CA GLY A 289 2.49 -5.47 5.06
C GLY A 289 3.81 -4.72 4.92
N GLU A 290 3.71 -3.47 4.45
CA GLU A 290 4.82 -2.53 4.31
C GLU A 290 5.89 -2.98 3.30
N ASP A 291 5.50 -3.75 2.29
CA ASP A 291 6.39 -4.22 1.22
C ASP A 291 6.47 -3.23 0.05
N TYR A 292 5.40 -2.43 -0.17
CA TYR A 292 5.30 -1.42 -1.24
C TYR A 292 5.60 -1.97 -2.64
N GLU A 293 5.22 -3.23 -2.84
CA GLU A 293 5.17 -3.90 -4.13
C GLU A 293 3.85 -3.58 -4.83
N LEU A 294 3.68 -3.99 -6.10
CA LEU A 294 2.46 -3.77 -6.86
C LEU A 294 1.72 -5.08 -7.10
N LEU A 295 0.43 -5.10 -6.81
CA LEU A 295 -0.50 -6.16 -7.15
C LEU A 295 -1.34 -5.73 -8.35
N MET A 296 -1.36 -6.53 -9.41
CA MET A 296 -1.93 -6.18 -10.71
C MET A 296 -2.86 -7.27 -11.24
N ALA A 297 -4.06 -6.87 -11.66
CA ALA A 297 -4.96 -7.71 -12.44
C ALA A 297 -4.69 -7.49 -13.94
N VAL A 298 -4.25 -8.51 -14.64
CA VAL A 298 -3.82 -8.45 -16.05
C VAL A 298 -4.78 -9.22 -16.94
N ARG A 299 -5.27 -8.59 -18.01
CA ARG A 299 -6.14 -9.23 -18.99
C ARG A 299 -5.44 -10.43 -19.66
N PRO A 300 -6.03 -11.64 -19.68
CA PRO A 300 -5.43 -12.81 -20.32
C PRO A 300 -5.05 -12.54 -21.78
N ALA A 301 -5.91 -11.90 -22.56
CA ALA A 301 -5.65 -11.53 -23.96
C ALA A 301 -4.46 -10.55 -24.14
N ARG A 302 -4.05 -9.85 -23.08
CA ARG A 302 -2.93 -8.90 -23.09
C ARG A 302 -1.69 -9.42 -22.36
N ARG A 303 -1.74 -10.66 -21.83
CA ARG A 303 -0.64 -11.27 -21.04
C ARG A 303 0.72 -11.20 -21.75
N ALA A 304 0.78 -11.53 -23.02
CA ALA A 304 2.04 -11.49 -23.78
C ALA A 304 2.64 -10.06 -23.85
N GLY A 305 1.79 -9.06 -24.00
CA GLY A 305 2.19 -7.64 -23.96
C GLY A 305 2.69 -7.23 -22.58
N PHE A 306 1.97 -7.61 -21.53
CA PHE A 306 2.38 -7.39 -20.14
C PHE A 306 3.76 -8.01 -19.85
N LEU A 307 3.97 -9.29 -20.22
CA LEU A 307 5.24 -9.98 -19.97
C LEU A 307 6.43 -9.33 -20.71
N ARG A 308 6.21 -8.78 -21.91
CA ARG A 308 7.25 -7.98 -22.58
C ARG A 308 7.62 -6.73 -21.78
N THR A 309 6.64 -6.02 -21.23
CA THR A 309 6.86 -4.86 -20.37
C THR A 309 7.53 -5.26 -19.05
N ALA A 310 7.06 -6.33 -18.41
CA ALA A 310 7.55 -6.82 -17.13
C ALA A 310 9.01 -7.36 -17.17
N ARG A 311 9.54 -7.69 -18.34
CA ARG A 311 10.97 -8.03 -18.50
C ARG A 311 11.90 -6.88 -18.10
N ALA A 312 11.43 -5.64 -18.15
CA ALA A 312 12.18 -4.47 -17.76
C ALA A 312 11.97 -4.07 -16.27
N PHE A 313 11.19 -4.83 -15.52
CA PHE A 313 10.98 -4.57 -14.09
C PHE A 313 12.18 -5.09 -13.29
N PRO A 314 12.92 -4.23 -12.60
CA PRO A 314 14.03 -4.66 -11.74
C PRO A 314 13.59 -5.63 -10.65
N SER A 315 12.36 -5.48 -10.15
CA SER A 315 11.75 -6.36 -9.16
C SER A 315 11.24 -7.68 -9.73
N GLY A 316 11.10 -7.79 -11.05
CA GLY A 316 10.35 -8.86 -11.69
C GLY A 316 8.83 -8.75 -11.48
N ALA A 317 8.09 -9.73 -11.98
CA ALA A 317 6.66 -9.89 -11.73
C ALA A 317 6.30 -11.39 -11.75
N ALA A 318 5.67 -11.87 -10.69
CA ALA A 318 5.25 -13.26 -10.53
C ALA A 318 3.72 -13.38 -10.69
N LEU A 319 3.27 -14.39 -11.43
CA LEU A 319 1.86 -14.78 -11.49
C LEU A 319 1.54 -15.53 -10.19
N ILE A 320 0.57 -15.06 -9.42
CA ILE A 320 0.22 -15.65 -8.11
C ILE A 320 -1.19 -16.25 -8.08
N GLY A 321 -2.02 -16.00 -9.10
CA GLY A 321 -3.39 -16.49 -9.11
C GLY A 321 -4.24 -15.85 -10.19
N ALA A 322 -5.56 -15.93 -10.00
CA ALA A 322 -6.54 -15.36 -10.92
C ALA A 322 -7.78 -14.84 -10.16
N VAL A 323 -8.44 -13.84 -10.75
CA VAL A 323 -9.72 -13.28 -10.29
C VAL A 323 -10.86 -14.24 -10.60
N THR A 324 -11.79 -14.39 -9.67
CA THR A 324 -13.02 -15.20 -9.82
C THR A 324 -14.27 -14.35 -9.72
N GLY A 325 -15.37 -14.87 -10.29
CA GLY A 325 -16.69 -14.22 -10.18
C GLY A 325 -17.41 -14.49 -8.85
N THR A 326 -16.88 -15.39 -8.02
CA THR A 326 -17.42 -15.69 -6.70
C THR A 326 -16.63 -14.90 -5.66
N PRO A 327 -17.27 -14.09 -4.81
CA PRO A 327 -16.59 -13.34 -3.76
C PRO A 327 -15.78 -14.24 -2.82
N GLY A 328 -14.75 -13.66 -2.23
CA GLY A 328 -13.83 -14.33 -1.30
C GLY A 328 -12.50 -14.73 -1.93
N ILE A 329 -11.48 -14.81 -1.09
CA ILE A 329 -10.14 -15.23 -1.48
C ILE A 329 -9.92 -16.65 -0.99
N ARG A 330 -9.41 -17.50 -1.86
CA ARG A 330 -9.02 -18.89 -1.56
C ARG A 330 -7.57 -19.11 -1.98
N VAL A 331 -6.83 -19.83 -1.17
CA VAL A 331 -5.44 -20.19 -1.43
C VAL A 331 -5.34 -21.70 -1.57
N ARG A 332 -4.88 -22.16 -2.71
CA ARG A 332 -4.52 -23.56 -2.92
C ARG A 332 -3.09 -23.76 -2.42
N ARG A 333 -2.93 -24.65 -1.45
CA ARG A 333 -1.63 -25.03 -0.90
C ARG A 333 -0.84 -25.92 -1.86
N ALA A 334 0.46 -25.98 -1.63
CA ALA A 334 1.36 -26.86 -2.40
C ALA A 334 1.03 -28.35 -2.25
N ASP A 335 0.40 -28.76 -1.13
CA ASP A 335 -0.08 -30.12 -0.89
C ASP A 335 -1.46 -30.42 -1.52
N GLY A 336 -2.06 -29.43 -2.23
CA GLY A 336 -3.37 -29.52 -2.85
C GLY A 336 -4.54 -29.14 -1.94
N SER A 337 -4.32 -28.92 -0.65
CA SER A 337 -5.35 -28.44 0.29
C SER A 337 -5.73 -26.97 0.04
N TRP A 338 -6.85 -26.53 0.61
CA TRP A 338 -7.35 -25.17 0.45
C TRP A 338 -7.43 -24.46 1.80
N ILE A 339 -7.12 -23.16 1.78
CA ILE A 339 -7.33 -22.25 2.90
C ILE A 339 -8.25 -21.14 2.42
N GLU A 340 -9.27 -20.82 3.23
CA GLU A 340 -10.23 -19.73 3.00
C GLU A 340 -10.79 -19.17 4.31
N GLY A 341 -11.41 -18.01 4.26
CA GLY A 341 -12.08 -17.38 5.40
C GLY A 341 -11.16 -17.19 6.60
N ALA A 342 -11.57 -17.65 7.77
CA ALA A 342 -10.82 -17.50 9.02
C ALA A 342 -9.47 -18.26 9.07
N GLY A 343 -9.20 -19.16 8.11
CA GLY A 343 -7.91 -19.84 7.99
C GLY A 343 -6.83 -19.01 7.29
N LEU A 344 -7.22 -17.88 6.68
CA LEU A 344 -6.28 -16.99 6.00
C LEU A 344 -5.57 -16.08 7.01
N PRO A 345 -4.27 -15.75 6.79
CA PRO A 345 -3.55 -14.76 7.60
C PRO A 345 -4.28 -13.42 7.61
N ALA A 346 -4.35 -12.79 8.78
CA ALA A 346 -4.81 -11.41 8.89
C ALA A 346 -3.73 -10.45 8.40
N GLY A 347 -4.11 -9.44 7.63
CA GLY A 347 -3.28 -8.28 7.34
C GLY A 347 -3.25 -7.27 8.49
N PHE A 348 -2.59 -6.14 8.27
CA PHE A 348 -2.54 -5.06 9.24
C PHE A 348 -3.87 -4.29 9.24
N ASP A 349 -4.33 -3.87 10.43
CA ASP A 349 -5.47 -2.96 10.63
C ASP A 349 -5.15 -2.04 11.81
N HIS A 350 -5.25 -0.74 11.60
CA HIS A 350 -5.05 0.27 12.65
C HIS A 350 -6.12 0.22 13.74
N PHE A 351 -7.32 -0.26 13.43
CA PHE A 351 -8.49 -0.28 14.30
C PHE A 351 -9.14 -1.67 14.36
N PRO A 352 -8.38 -2.73 14.74
CA PRO A 352 -8.92 -4.07 14.73
C PRO A 352 -10.15 -4.18 15.61
N PRO A 353 -11.20 -4.90 15.18
CA PRO A 353 -12.39 -5.12 15.99
C PRO A 353 -12.00 -5.82 17.31
N ARG A 354 -12.64 -5.43 18.41
CA ARG A 354 -12.43 -6.12 19.69
C ARG A 354 -12.83 -7.59 19.52
N ASN A 355 -11.88 -8.51 19.73
CA ASN A 355 -12.26 -9.90 19.93
C ASN A 355 -13.31 -9.96 21.03
N PRO A 356 -14.50 -10.56 20.78
CA PRO A 356 -15.44 -10.81 21.86
C PRO A 356 -14.70 -11.67 22.89
N ARG A 357 -14.62 -11.19 24.15
CA ARG A 357 -14.05 -11.99 25.23
C ARG A 357 -14.79 -13.34 25.22
N PRO A 358 -14.08 -14.47 25.28
CA PRO A 358 -14.76 -15.75 25.47
C PRO A 358 -15.59 -15.62 26.73
N ARG A 359 -16.90 -15.94 26.62
CA ARG A 359 -17.85 -16.01 27.73
C ARG A 359 -17.49 -17.18 28.65
#